data_b87b43ef1f3f50676a85120f7cb0842d
#
_entry.id   b87b43ef1f3f50676a85120f7cb0842d
#
_cell.length_a   1.000
_cell.length_b   1.000
_cell.length_c   1.000
_cell.angle_alpha   90.00
_cell.angle_beta   90.00
_cell.angle_gamma   90.00
#
_symmetry.space_group_name_H-M   'P 1'
#
loop_
_entity.id
_entity.type
_entity.pdbx_description
1 polymer ?
#
loop_
_entity_poly.entity_id
_entity_poly.type
_entity_poly.pdbx_seq_one_letter_code
_entity_poly.pdbx_strand_id
1 'polypeptide(L)'
;MKEAQVILNRLLDKFENSKHLSEPNTSRRRVMLRIDKRELPEYQYEDAVVRDAYNIAARELEQQALVRLEWARKQSVLSCIVLDLERVAQCYECADRVHPRKKAEEVANIIMQKLADNPVPWIAAWRDAVCAQVRNSMKVPTYCRGNDGLLQELLLTFQRYAELSGSVTMRAFSSQCFHDTKYFERNVRELFLTIARKYNTQLAAACTEAKLGERDQLAFLGIYARPELYELSGDCAICLKKGELRLSAAEPYGLALPSTLVSEIVDIELKNICCITFIENKTNHDEYLLAEKQPEELVVYHGGFLSPRKKKLFEKLAAAAGETMQIRFWADIDLGGFCMFENLQTVFPQLEPMRMEGRFVEQYHKNGLKRPEQYLKKLKEERNAGRHTLFVDAIDKILQYGVTIEQETFLE
;
A
#
# COMPACT_ATOMS: atom_id res chain seq x y z
N MET A 1 -15.39 -27.43 36.25
CA MET A 1 -14.15 -28.17 36.49
C MET A 1 -13.12 -27.82 35.42
N LYS A 2 -11.83 -27.79 35.78
CA LYS A 2 -10.72 -27.37 34.88
C LYS A 2 -10.60 -28.30 33.65
N GLU A 3 -10.81 -29.61 33.86
CA GLU A 3 -10.72 -30.63 32.81
C GLU A 3 -11.79 -30.49 31.75
N ALA A 4 -13.04 -30.21 32.14
CA ALA A 4 -14.13 -29.94 31.21
C ALA A 4 -13.86 -28.72 30.31
N GLN A 5 -13.27 -27.69 30.91
CA GLN A 5 -12.87 -26.47 30.17
C GLN A 5 -11.76 -26.77 29.16
N VAL A 6 -10.78 -27.60 29.50
CA VAL A 6 -9.71 -28.02 28.58
C VAL A 6 -10.31 -28.80 27.39
N ILE A 7 -11.18 -29.77 27.67
CA ILE A 7 -11.86 -30.59 26.65
C ILE A 7 -12.64 -29.69 25.68
N LEU A 8 -13.51 -28.81 26.21
CA LEU A 8 -14.33 -27.91 25.42
C LEU A 8 -13.47 -26.96 24.59
N ASN A 9 -12.46 -26.33 25.16
CA ASN A 9 -11.58 -25.42 24.43
C ASN A 9 -10.90 -26.11 23.26
N ARG A 10 -10.39 -27.31 23.41
CA ARG A 10 -9.77 -28.09 22.33
C ARG A 10 -10.75 -28.48 21.23
N LEU A 11 -11.97 -28.85 21.60
CA LEU A 11 -13.03 -29.18 20.64
C LEU A 11 -13.48 -27.91 19.86
N LEU A 12 -13.65 -26.79 20.56
CA LEU A 12 -14.00 -25.50 19.94
C LEU A 12 -12.91 -24.98 19.02
N ASP A 13 -11.62 -25.15 19.37
CA ASP A 13 -10.50 -24.80 18.47
C ASP A 13 -10.56 -25.61 17.16
N LYS A 14 -10.91 -26.91 17.25
CA LYS A 14 -11.10 -27.76 16.08
C LYS A 14 -12.33 -27.36 15.27
N PHE A 15 -13.43 -26.99 15.94
CA PHE A 15 -14.63 -26.47 15.29
C PHE A 15 -14.35 -25.18 14.52
N GLU A 16 -13.64 -24.22 15.10
CA GLU A 16 -13.25 -22.96 14.50
C GLU A 16 -12.35 -23.13 13.25
N ASN A 17 -11.57 -24.23 13.20
CA ASN A 17 -10.74 -24.57 12.05
C ASN A 17 -11.43 -25.52 11.06
N SER A 18 -12.69 -25.88 11.30
CA SER A 18 -13.47 -26.77 10.43
C SER A 18 -14.38 -26.00 9.46
N LYS A 19 -14.86 -26.68 8.42
CA LYS A 19 -15.87 -26.14 7.51
C LYS A 19 -17.23 -25.89 8.19
N HIS A 20 -17.49 -26.52 9.32
CA HIS A 20 -18.75 -26.34 10.04
C HIS A 20 -18.98 -24.92 10.56
N LEU A 21 -17.90 -24.15 10.77
CA LEU A 21 -18.01 -22.75 11.19
C LEU A 21 -18.58 -21.87 10.08
N SER A 22 -18.04 -21.97 8.85
CA SER A 22 -18.40 -21.12 7.72
C SER A 22 -19.58 -21.66 6.92
N GLU A 23 -19.72 -22.99 6.84
CA GLU A 23 -20.71 -23.70 6.04
C GLU A 23 -21.45 -24.75 6.90
N PRO A 24 -22.37 -24.34 7.78
CA PRO A 24 -23.12 -25.29 8.60
C PRO A 24 -23.85 -26.30 7.72
N ASN A 25 -23.85 -27.57 8.14
CA ASN A 25 -24.53 -28.70 7.50
C ASN A 25 -24.02 -29.14 6.11
N THR A 26 -22.93 -28.58 5.60
CA THR A 26 -22.35 -28.99 4.31
C THR A 26 -21.35 -30.15 4.44
N SER A 27 -20.77 -30.33 5.61
CA SER A 27 -19.75 -31.36 5.87
C SER A 27 -20.29 -32.49 6.74
N ARG A 28 -20.03 -33.73 6.33
CA ARG A 28 -20.28 -34.93 7.17
C ARG A 28 -19.12 -35.25 8.14
N ARG A 29 -18.06 -34.44 8.15
CA ARG A 29 -16.85 -34.67 8.92
C ARG A 29 -17.09 -34.30 10.39
N ARG A 30 -16.92 -35.28 11.30
CA ARG A 30 -17.10 -35.03 12.74
C ARG A 30 -16.01 -34.13 13.30
N VAL A 31 -16.36 -33.23 14.21
CA VAL A 31 -15.40 -32.50 15.04
C VAL A 31 -15.10 -33.33 16.27
N MET A 32 -13.89 -33.83 16.37
CA MET A 32 -13.53 -34.83 17.38
C MET A 32 -12.15 -34.58 17.97
N LEU A 33 -12.00 -34.87 19.25
CA LEU A 33 -10.76 -34.83 20.02
C LEU A 33 -10.32 -36.28 20.31
N ARG A 34 -9.21 -36.69 19.72
CA ARG A 34 -8.60 -37.97 20.00
C ARG A 34 -7.86 -37.89 21.32
N ILE A 35 -7.91 -38.97 22.09
CA ILE A 35 -7.22 -39.05 23.35
C ILE A 35 -5.82 -39.60 23.09
N ASP A 36 -4.91 -38.74 22.75
CA ASP A 36 -3.51 -39.03 22.52
C ASP A 36 -2.61 -37.89 23.01
N LYS A 37 -1.29 -38.14 23.08
CA LYS A 37 -0.30 -37.15 23.55
C LYS A 37 -0.24 -35.89 22.70
N ARG A 38 -0.75 -35.88 21.46
CA ARG A 38 -0.74 -34.75 20.56
C ARG A 38 -1.96 -33.87 20.75
N GLU A 39 -3.15 -34.45 20.83
CA GLU A 39 -4.42 -33.73 20.87
C GLU A 39 -4.88 -33.38 22.28
N LEU A 40 -4.60 -34.25 23.26
CA LEU A 40 -4.91 -34.03 24.69
C LEU A 40 -3.75 -34.53 25.58
N PRO A 41 -2.59 -33.85 25.58
CA PRO A 41 -1.42 -34.24 26.34
C PRO A 41 -1.65 -34.26 27.86
N GLU A 42 -2.65 -33.52 28.33
CA GLU A 42 -3.04 -33.45 29.73
C GLU A 42 -3.70 -34.76 30.22
N TYR A 43 -4.24 -35.60 29.34
CA TYR A 43 -4.80 -36.91 29.69
C TYR A 43 -3.67 -37.94 29.84
N GLN A 44 -3.37 -38.33 31.09
CA GLN A 44 -2.30 -39.26 31.38
C GLN A 44 -2.85 -40.67 31.62
N TYR A 45 -2.55 -41.59 30.72
CA TYR A 45 -3.03 -42.98 30.82
C TYR A 45 -2.54 -43.71 32.08
N GLU A 46 -1.33 -43.38 32.50
CA GLU A 46 -0.63 -44.06 33.60
C GLU A 46 -1.01 -43.53 34.99
N ASP A 47 -1.45 -42.25 35.04
CA ASP A 47 -1.94 -41.61 36.25
C ASP A 47 -3.46 -41.81 36.38
N ALA A 48 -3.85 -42.70 37.30
CA ALA A 48 -5.25 -43.01 37.52
C ALA A 48 -6.06 -41.80 38.01
N VAL A 49 -5.47 -40.93 38.83
CA VAL A 49 -6.16 -39.74 39.37
C VAL A 49 -6.47 -38.73 38.26
N VAL A 50 -5.48 -38.40 37.42
CA VAL A 50 -5.65 -37.50 36.31
C VAL A 50 -6.60 -38.08 35.27
N ARG A 51 -6.43 -39.34 34.89
CA ARG A 51 -7.30 -40.03 33.94
C ARG A 51 -8.76 -40.02 34.39
N ASP A 52 -9.03 -40.38 35.67
CA ASP A 52 -10.37 -40.46 36.19
C ASP A 52 -11.02 -39.06 36.30
N ALA A 53 -10.26 -38.01 36.60
CA ALA A 53 -10.75 -36.63 36.57
C ALA A 53 -11.24 -36.23 35.17
N TYR A 54 -10.47 -36.54 34.11
CA TYR A 54 -10.88 -36.31 32.74
C TYR A 54 -12.06 -37.17 32.31
N ASN A 55 -12.12 -38.44 32.73
CA ASN A 55 -13.24 -39.33 32.46
C ASN A 55 -14.54 -38.81 33.11
N ILE A 56 -14.48 -38.34 34.35
CA ILE A 56 -15.63 -37.75 35.05
C ILE A 56 -16.07 -36.48 34.31
N ALA A 57 -15.16 -35.56 34.00
CA ALA A 57 -15.46 -34.34 33.26
C ALA A 57 -16.10 -34.62 31.89
N ALA A 58 -15.57 -35.62 31.16
CA ALA A 58 -16.11 -36.02 29.87
C ALA A 58 -17.56 -36.57 29.99
N ARG A 59 -17.82 -37.41 31.01
CA ARG A 59 -19.16 -37.92 31.27
C ARG A 59 -20.17 -36.83 31.64
N GLU A 60 -19.75 -35.85 32.42
CA GLU A 60 -20.60 -34.69 32.74
C GLU A 60 -20.97 -33.89 31.48
N LEU A 61 -20.00 -33.65 30.57
CA LEU A 61 -20.26 -33.02 29.27
C LEU A 61 -21.20 -33.87 28.40
N GLU A 62 -21.09 -35.20 28.45
CA GLU A 62 -22.00 -36.12 27.74
C GLU A 62 -23.40 -36.10 28.34
N GLN A 63 -23.55 -36.08 29.68
CA GLN A 63 -24.85 -35.92 30.35
C GLN A 63 -25.56 -34.62 29.98
N GLN A 64 -24.78 -33.54 29.71
CA GLN A 64 -25.31 -32.26 29.20
C GLN A 64 -25.58 -32.30 27.70
N ALA A 65 -25.35 -33.43 27.03
CA ALA A 65 -25.50 -33.60 25.58
C ALA A 65 -24.57 -32.68 24.75
N LEU A 66 -23.47 -32.20 25.32
CA LEU A 66 -22.52 -31.33 24.62
C LEU A 66 -21.53 -32.13 23.76
N VAL A 67 -21.25 -33.37 24.16
CA VAL A 67 -20.33 -34.28 23.48
C VAL A 67 -20.87 -35.68 23.46
N ARG A 68 -20.30 -36.56 22.63
CA ARG A 68 -20.46 -38.02 22.63
C ARG A 68 -19.11 -38.66 22.88
N LEU A 69 -19.10 -39.71 23.73
CA LEU A 69 -17.87 -40.38 24.13
C LEU A 69 -17.70 -41.71 23.39
N GLU A 70 -16.49 -41.96 22.89
CA GLU A 70 -16.08 -43.27 22.36
C GLU A 70 -15.02 -43.85 23.27
N TRP A 71 -15.22 -45.09 23.76
CA TRP A 71 -14.39 -45.77 24.73
C TRP A 71 -13.54 -46.89 24.10
N ALA A 72 -12.26 -46.99 24.44
CA ALA A 72 -11.35 -48.00 23.89
C ALA A 72 -11.52 -49.39 24.55
N ARG A 73 -11.73 -49.47 25.86
CA ARG A 73 -11.88 -50.73 26.63
C ARG A 73 -12.87 -50.53 27.75
N LYS A 74 -13.95 -51.38 27.78
CA LYS A 74 -14.92 -51.51 28.88
C LYS A 74 -15.19 -50.20 29.68
N GLN A 75 -15.30 -49.08 28.99
CA GLN A 75 -15.60 -47.76 29.58
C GLN A 75 -14.58 -47.21 30.61
N SER A 76 -13.36 -47.75 30.62
CA SER A 76 -12.29 -47.32 31.55
C SER A 76 -11.27 -46.35 30.91
N VAL A 77 -11.12 -46.37 29.58
CA VAL A 77 -10.21 -45.53 28.84
C VAL A 77 -10.92 -44.85 27.70
N LEU A 78 -10.94 -43.51 27.68
CA LEU A 78 -11.48 -42.74 26.57
C LEU A 78 -10.61 -42.91 25.32
N SER A 79 -11.25 -43.05 24.17
CA SER A 79 -10.60 -43.09 22.86
C SER A 79 -10.79 -41.79 22.10
N CYS A 80 -12.01 -41.25 22.15
CA CYS A 80 -12.36 -40.05 21.42
C CYS A 80 -13.52 -39.31 22.07
N ILE A 81 -13.54 -38.01 21.97
CA ILE A 81 -14.64 -37.14 22.37
C ILE A 81 -15.13 -36.42 21.12
N VAL A 82 -16.38 -36.56 20.76
CA VAL A 82 -17.00 -35.98 19.57
C VAL A 82 -17.91 -34.84 19.98
N LEU A 83 -17.71 -33.66 19.41
CA LEU A 83 -18.53 -32.48 19.66
C LEU A 83 -19.94 -32.66 19.07
N ASP A 84 -20.97 -32.33 19.85
CA ASP A 84 -22.32 -32.25 19.32
C ASP A 84 -22.51 -30.91 18.62
N LEU A 85 -22.67 -30.94 17.28
CA LEU A 85 -22.75 -29.75 16.47
C LEU A 85 -24.06 -28.96 16.66
N GLU A 86 -25.12 -29.60 17.16
CA GLU A 86 -26.39 -28.92 17.45
C GLU A 86 -26.32 -28.10 18.75
N ARG A 87 -25.35 -28.44 19.64
CA ARG A 87 -25.15 -27.81 20.93
C ARG A 87 -23.93 -26.92 21.03
N VAL A 88 -23.32 -26.57 19.89
CA VAL A 88 -22.10 -25.74 19.84
C VAL A 88 -22.25 -24.41 20.59
N ALA A 89 -23.39 -23.73 20.48
CA ALA A 89 -23.65 -22.48 21.20
C ALA A 89 -23.51 -22.66 22.72
N GLN A 90 -24.06 -23.72 23.27
CA GLN A 90 -23.95 -24.06 24.69
C GLN A 90 -22.51 -24.42 25.09
N CYS A 91 -21.77 -25.09 24.18
CA CYS A 91 -20.35 -25.35 24.40
C CYS A 91 -19.53 -24.06 24.55
N TYR A 92 -19.84 -23.02 23.77
CA TYR A 92 -19.20 -21.69 23.91
C TYR A 92 -19.53 -21.05 25.25
N GLU A 93 -20.78 -21.10 25.68
CA GLU A 93 -21.22 -20.58 27.00
C GLU A 93 -20.52 -21.30 28.14
N CYS A 94 -20.50 -22.63 28.11
CA CYS A 94 -19.81 -23.45 29.14
C CYS A 94 -18.28 -23.23 29.14
N ALA A 95 -17.70 -22.92 27.99
CA ALA A 95 -16.26 -22.66 27.91
C ALA A 95 -15.90 -21.19 28.21
N ASP A 96 -16.89 -20.33 28.53
CA ASP A 96 -16.71 -18.90 28.71
C ASP A 96 -15.99 -18.25 27.50
N ARG A 97 -16.41 -18.65 26.28
CA ARG A 97 -15.87 -18.14 25.02
C ARG A 97 -16.95 -17.46 24.20
N VAL A 98 -16.55 -16.40 23.49
CA VAL A 98 -17.44 -15.74 22.52
C VAL A 98 -17.43 -16.52 21.21
N HIS A 99 -18.62 -16.87 20.70
CA HIS A 99 -18.75 -17.56 19.42
C HIS A 99 -18.19 -16.68 18.27
N PRO A 100 -17.36 -17.24 17.35
CA PRO A 100 -16.73 -16.46 16.27
C PRO A 100 -17.72 -15.64 15.41
N ARG A 101 -18.93 -16.14 15.17
CA ARG A 101 -19.97 -15.39 14.46
C ARG A 101 -20.32 -14.10 15.18
N LYS A 102 -20.53 -14.13 16.51
CA LYS A 102 -20.86 -12.95 17.29
C LYS A 102 -19.73 -11.93 17.23
N LYS A 103 -18.50 -12.40 17.41
CA LYS A 103 -17.29 -11.55 17.29
C LYS A 103 -17.13 -10.98 15.88
N ALA A 104 -17.41 -11.76 14.84
CA ALA A 104 -17.38 -11.31 13.45
C ALA A 104 -18.44 -10.21 13.17
N GLU A 105 -19.66 -10.42 13.67
CA GLU A 105 -20.74 -9.43 13.54
C GLU A 105 -20.42 -8.13 14.29
N GLU A 106 -19.90 -8.21 15.51
CA GLU A 106 -19.47 -7.04 16.29
C GLU A 106 -18.42 -6.23 15.56
N VAL A 107 -17.35 -6.87 15.05
CA VAL A 107 -16.30 -6.20 14.25
C VAL A 107 -16.87 -5.57 12.99
N ALA A 108 -17.69 -6.29 12.22
CA ALA A 108 -18.31 -5.76 11.01
C ALA A 108 -19.21 -4.55 11.30
N ASN A 109 -19.99 -4.62 12.38
CA ASN A 109 -20.88 -3.51 12.78
C ASN A 109 -20.08 -2.26 13.23
N ILE A 110 -18.99 -2.43 13.98
CA ILE A 110 -18.10 -1.32 14.34
C ILE A 110 -17.53 -0.65 13.10
N ILE A 111 -17.01 -1.44 12.14
CA ILE A 111 -16.45 -0.91 10.88
C ILE A 111 -17.53 -0.17 10.10
N MET A 112 -18.70 -0.78 9.92
CA MET A 112 -19.82 -0.17 9.18
C MET A 112 -20.29 1.13 9.83
N GLN A 113 -20.45 1.16 11.16
CA GLN A 113 -20.89 2.35 11.89
C GLN A 113 -19.88 3.49 11.78
N LYS A 114 -18.60 3.20 11.95
CA LYS A 114 -17.53 4.21 11.97
C LYS A 114 -17.23 4.81 10.60
N LEU A 115 -17.48 4.06 9.52
CA LEU A 115 -17.16 4.46 8.15
C LEU A 115 -18.38 4.49 7.23
N ALA A 116 -19.62 4.58 7.77
CA ALA A 116 -20.85 4.56 6.99
C ALA A 116 -20.83 5.56 5.83
N ASP A 117 -20.52 6.80 6.13
CA ASP A 117 -20.54 7.94 5.21
C ASP A 117 -19.14 8.39 4.78
N ASN A 118 -18.15 7.48 4.82
CA ASN A 118 -16.79 7.85 4.42
C ASN A 118 -16.73 8.13 2.90
N PRO A 119 -16.40 9.36 2.47
CA PRO A 119 -16.46 9.77 1.06
C PRO A 119 -15.31 9.23 0.21
N VAL A 120 -14.30 8.60 0.83
CA VAL A 120 -13.10 8.14 0.13
C VAL A 120 -13.36 6.77 -0.51
N PRO A 121 -13.36 6.64 -1.86
CA PRO A 121 -13.83 5.44 -2.54
C PRO A 121 -13.07 4.17 -2.16
N TRP A 122 -11.74 4.23 -2.01
CA TRP A 122 -10.94 3.06 -1.66
C TRP A 122 -11.12 2.61 -0.20
N ILE A 123 -11.45 3.54 0.72
CA ILE A 123 -11.80 3.22 2.11
C ILE A 123 -13.16 2.53 2.15
N ALA A 124 -14.14 3.02 1.40
CA ALA A 124 -15.44 2.39 1.27
C ALA A 124 -15.30 0.97 0.68
N ALA A 125 -14.49 0.78 -0.35
CA ALA A 125 -14.22 -0.53 -0.93
C ALA A 125 -13.57 -1.50 0.08
N TRP A 126 -12.61 -1.02 0.88
CA TRP A 126 -12.03 -1.81 1.97
C TRP A 126 -13.07 -2.19 3.01
N ARG A 127 -13.87 -1.21 3.49
CA ARG A 127 -14.96 -1.43 4.45
C ARG A 127 -15.87 -2.57 4.00
N ASP A 128 -16.38 -2.47 2.77
CA ASP A 128 -17.35 -3.42 2.24
C ASP A 128 -16.73 -4.81 2.05
N ALA A 129 -15.51 -4.88 1.53
CA ALA A 129 -14.77 -6.14 1.34
C ALA A 129 -14.45 -6.83 2.67
N VAL A 130 -13.99 -6.10 3.68
CA VAL A 130 -13.65 -6.67 5.00
C VAL A 130 -14.92 -7.12 5.73
N CYS A 131 -15.99 -6.32 5.73
CA CYS A 131 -17.24 -6.71 6.35
C CYS A 131 -17.85 -7.97 5.69
N ALA A 132 -17.82 -8.06 4.36
CA ALA A 132 -18.25 -9.26 3.64
C ALA A 132 -17.37 -10.47 3.98
N GLN A 133 -16.05 -10.32 3.97
CA GLN A 133 -15.10 -11.37 4.32
C GLN A 133 -15.34 -11.90 5.75
N VAL A 134 -15.46 -10.99 6.73
CA VAL A 134 -15.62 -11.34 8.15
C VAL A 134 -16.95 -12.06 8.37
N ARG A 135 -18.04 -11.60 7.76
CA ARG A 135 -19.36 -12.25 7.85
C ARG A 135 -19.40 -13.62 7.18
N ASN A 136 -18.75 -13.78 6.03
CA ASN A 136 -18.76 -15.04 5.29
C ASN A 136 -17.84 -16.09 5.89
N SER A 137 -16.61 -15.68 6.30
CA SER A 137 -15.60 -16.63 6.81
C SER A 137 -15.67 -16.82 8.32
N MET A 138 -16.38 -15.98 9.06
CA MET A 138 -16.34 -15.87 10.53
C MET A 138 -14.92 -15.67 11.10
N LYS A 139 -13.97 -15.28 10.22
CA LYS A 139 -12.57 -15.05 10.59
C LYS A 139 -12.29 -13.57 10.61
N VAL A 140 -12.00 -13.06 11.78
CA VAL A 140 -11.61 -11.67 11.98
C VAL A 140 -10.14 -11.51 11.56
N PRO A 141 -9.79 -10.47 10.76
CA PRO A 141 -8.40 -10.19 10.37
C PRO A 141 -7.46 -10.07 11.59
N THR A 142 -6.19 -10.38 11.40
CA THR A 142 -5.21 -10.43 12.51
C THR A 142 -5.08 -9.08 13.23
N TYR A 143 -5.13 -7.97 12.49
CA TYR A 143 -5.09 -6.61 13.05
C TYR A 143 -6.35 -6.21 13.83
N CYS A 144 -7.41 -7.03 13.77
CA CYS A 144 -8.62 -6.89 14.57
C CYS A 144 -8.68 -7.88 15.74
N ARG A 145 -7.66 -8.77 15.89
CA ARG A 145 -7.67 -9.82 16.92
C ARG A 145 -6.95 -9.32 18.18
N GLY A 146 -7.60 -9.51 19.32
CA GLY A 146 -6.94 -9.45 20.64
C GLY A 146 -6.50 -8.08 21.12
N ASN A 147 -6.32 -7.13 20.25
CA ASN A 147 -6.01 -5.74 20.57
C ASN A 147 -6.99 -4.84 19.82
N ASP A 148 -8.10 -4.53 20.47
CA ASP A 148 -9.14 -3.66 19.90
C ASP A 148 -8.58 -2.25 19.56
N GLY A 149 -7.43 -1.90 20.11
CA GLY A 149 -6.71 -0.65 19.85
C GLY A 149 -6.38 -0.46 18.39
N LEU A 150 -5.75 -1.42 17.71
CA LEU A 150 -5.27 -1.23 16.32
C LEU A 150 -6.42 -1.04 15.32
N LEU A 151 -7.54 -1.73 15.49
CA LEU A 151 -8.73 -1.50 14.67
C LEU A 151 -9.31 -0.10 14.92
N GLN A 152 -9.44 0.32 16.16
CA GLN A 152 -9.96 1.66 16.49
C GLN A 152 -9.06 2.76 15.96
N GLU A 153 -7.75 2.59 16.07
CA GLU A 153 -6.73 3.50 15.53
C GLU A 153 -6.79 3.60 14.00
N LEU A 154 -6.96 2.47 13.33
CA LEU A 154 -7.12 2.43 11.87
C LEU A 154 -8.42 3.14 11.44
N LEU A 155 -9.53 2.88 12.12
CA LEU A 155 -10.82 3.51 11.82
C LEU A 155 -10.75 5.03 12.04
N LEU A 156 -10.14 5.46 13.14
CA LEU A 156 -9.90 6.89 13.41
C LEU A 156 -9.02 7.52 12.31
N THR A 157 -7.96 6.81 11.89
CA THR A 157 -7.11 7.26 10.79
C THR A 157 -7.90 7.46 9.50
N PHE A 158 -8.79 6.54 9.15
CA PHE A 158 -9.64 6.65 7.96
C PHE A 158 -10.66 7.80 8.05
N GLN A 159 -11.22 8.03 9.22
CA GLN A 159 -12.11 9.17 9.44
C GLN A 159 -11.36 10.50 9.26
N ARG A 160 -10.19 10.65 9.90
CA ARG A 160 -9.36 11.86 9.78
C ARG A 160 -8.80 12.05 8.37
N TYR A 161 -8.45 10.97 7.69
CA TYR A 161 -8.03 11.04 6.30
C TYR A 161 -9.13 11.57 5.37
N ALA A 162 -10.36 11.18 5.59
CA ALA A 162 -11.52 11.65 4.82
C ALA A 162 -11.84 13.16 5.04
N GLU A 163 -11.43 13.72 6.17
CA GLU A 163 -11.61 15.14 6.52
C GLU A 163 -10.54 16.05 5.88
N LEU A 164 -9.50 15.47 5.25
CA LEU A 164 -8.43 16.25 4.65
C LEU A 164 -8.93 17.05 3.43
N SER A 165 -8.92 18.37 3.54
CA SER A 165 -9.21 19.27 2.41
C SER A 165 -8.02 19.47 1.46
N GLY A 166 -6.89 18.82 1.73
CA GLY A 166 -5.65 18.95 0.95
C GLY A 166 -4.54 18.08 1.53
N SER A 167 -3.30 18.42 1.21
CA SER A 167 -2.16 17.65 1.71
C SER A 167 -1.73 18.15 3.10
N VAL A 168 -1.26 17.22 3.94
CA VAL A 168 -0.87 17.45 5.34
C VAL A 168 0.50 16.84 5.62
N THR A 169 1.28 17.40 6.55
CA THR A 169 2.51 16.73 7.01
C THR A 169 2.16 15.51 7.85
N MET A 170 2.94 14.43 7.71
CA MET A 170 2.74 13.19 8.47
C MET A 170 2.69 13.43 9.98
N ARG A 171 3.51 14.36 10.50
CA ARG A 171 3.49 14.74 11.92
C ARG A 171 2.21 15.45 12.34
N ALA A 172 1.72 16.38 11.52
CA ALA A 172 0.45 17.06 11.78
C ALA A 172 -0.71 16.08 11.69
N PHE A 173 -0.74 15.21 10.68
CA PHE A 173 -1.73 14.16 10.55
C PHE A 173 -1.74 13.21 11.77
N SER A 174 -0.56 12.75 12.18
CA SER A 174 -0.42 11.92 13.40
C SER A 174 -0.94 12.62 14.64
N SER A 175 -0.61 13.91 14.82
CA SER A 175 -1.09 14.71 15.95
C SER A 175 -2.61 14.90 15.93
N GLN A 176 -3.20 15.10 14.75
CA GLN A 176 -4.67 15.21 14.59
C GLN A 176 -5.40 13.91 14.92
N CYS A 177 -4.79 12.76 14.59
CA CYS A 177 -5.37 11.46 14.89
C CYS A 177 -5.18 11.03 16.34
N PHE A 178 -3.98 11.23 16.91
CA PHE A 178 -3.54 10.53 18.11
C PHE A 178 -2.97 11.44 19.21
N HIS A 179 -2.92 12.76 19.00
CA HIS A 179 -2.25 13.72 19.89
C HIS A 179 -0.74 13.40 20.13
N ASP A 180 -0.16 12.54 19.26
CA ASP A 180 1.26 12.19 19.20
C ASP A 180 1.76 12.33 17.76
N THR A 181 2.81 13.12 17.57
CA THR A 181 3.36 13.45 16.24
C THR A 181 4.02 12.28 15.50
N LYS A 182 4.27 11.17 16.20
CA LYS A 182 4.97 9.99 15.65
C LYS A 182 4.15 8.69 15.73
N TYR A 183 2.98 8.74 16.36
CA TYR A 183 2.17 7.53 16.60
C TYR A 183 1.74 6.86 15.31
N PHE A 184 1.21 7.62 14.35
CA PHE A 184 0.83 7.11 13.04
C PHE A 184 1.99 6.41 12.34
N GLU A 185 3.18 7.03 12.32
CA GLU A 185 4.37 6.48 11.68
C GLU A 185 4.79 5.14 12.27
N ARG A 186 4.72 5.00 13.61
CA ARG A 186 5.20 3.81 14.31
C ARG A 186 4.22 2.64 14.30
N ASN A 187 2.92 2.92 14.38
CA ASN A 187 1.93 1.90 14.69
C ASN A 187 0.92 1.63 13.56
N VAL A 188 0.54 2.64 12.77
CA VAL A 188 -0.60 2.55 11.85
C VAL A 188 -0.19 2.62 10.38
N ARG A 189 0.89 3.33 10.07
CA ARG A 189 1.35 3.64 8.70
C ARG A 189 1.43 2.43 7.79
N GLU A 190 2.08 1.35 8.23
CA GLU A 190 2.29 0.15 7.43
C GLU A 190 0.96 -0.52 7.05
N LEU A 191 0.07 -0.65 8.02
CA LEU A 191 -1.28 -1.20 7.79
C LEU A 191 -2.10 -0.29 6.88
N PHE A 192 -2.07 1.02 7.11
CA PHE A 192 -2.73 2.02 6.28
C PHE A 192 -2.26 1.94 4.82
N LEU A 193 -0.96 1.91 4.57
CA LEU A 193 -0.38 1.77 3.23
C LEU A 193 -0.71 0.41 2.58
N THR A 194 -0.69 -0.67 3.37
CA THR A 194 -1.04 -2.01 2.87
C THR A 194 -2.48 -2.06 2.37
N ILE A 195 -3.39 -1.44 3.10
CA ILE A 195 -4.80 -1.33 2.70
C ILE A 195 -4.94 -0.40 1.49
N ALA A 196 -4.29 0.77 1.52
CA ALA A 196 -4.35 1.72 0.41
C ALA A 196 -3.83 1.10 -0.89
N ARG A 197 -2.67 0.41 -0.88
CA ARG A 197 -2.15 -0.32 -2.05
C ARG A 197 -3.12 -1.34 -2.63
N LYS A 198 -3.89 -1.99 -1.78
CA LYS A 198 -4.82 -3.03 -2.22
C LYS A 198 -6.12 -2.46 -2.79
N TYR A 199 -6.63 -1.36 -2.26
CA TYR A 199 -7.96 -0.86 -2.58
C TYR A 199 -7.98 0.47 -3.36
N ASN A 200 -6.87 1.21 -3.37
CA ASN A 200 -6.71 2.39 -4.22
C ASN A 200 -6.03 1.99 -5.54
N THR A 201 -6.83 1.85 -6.59
CA THR A 201 -6.36 1.41 -7.91
C THR A 201 -5.33 2.35 -8.53
N GLN A 202 -5.45 3.65 -8.30
CA GLN A 202 -4.50 4.65 -8.81
C GLN A 202 -3.15 4.53 -8.10
N LEU A 203 -3.14 4.36 -6.77
CA LEU A 203 -1.91 4.12 -6.02
C LEU A 203 -1.27 2.77 -6.43
N ALA A 204 -2.07 1.73 -6.61
CA ALA A 204 -1.58 0.42 -7.04
C ALA A 204 -0.90 0.49 -8.41
N ALA A 205 -1.50 1.20 -9.36
CA ALA A 205 -0.90 1.46 -10.68
C ALA A 205 0.43 2.21 -10.54
N ALA A 206 0.44 3.34 -9.83
CA ALA A 206 1.64 4.15 -9.61
C ALA A 206 2.78 3.35 -8.92
N CYS A 207 2.45 2.49 -7.95
CA CYS A 207 3.44 1.60 -7.31
C CYS A 207 4.03 0.57 -8.28
N THR A 208 3.24 0.11 -9.25
CA THR A 208 3.70 -0.88 -10.23
C THR A 208 4.59 -0.23 -11.28
N GLU A 209 4.22 0.96 -11.75
CA GLU A 209 4.90 1.70 -12.79
C GLU A 209 6.22 2.32 -12.30
N ALA A 210 6.17 3.06 -11.19
CA ALA A 210 7.28 3.86 -10.70
C ALA A 210 8.00 3.29 -9.47
N LYS A 211 7.67 2.06 -9.01
CA LYS A 211 8.24 1.42 -7.79
C LYS A 211 8.28 2.36 -6.58
N LEU A 212 7.19 3.06 -6.33
CA LEU A 212 7.10 4.07 -5.28
C LEU A 212 7.54 3.55 -3.91
N GLY A 213 8.48 4.23 -3.28
CA GLY A 213 8.82 4.02 -1.88
C GLY A 213 7.67 4.45 -0.95
N GLU A 214 7.70 4.04 0.32
CA GLU A 214 6.64 4.38 1.29
C GLU A 214 6.38 5.88 1.42
N ARG A 215 7.43 6.71 1.31
CA ARG A 215 7.31 8.18 1.36
C ARG A 215 6.50 8.72 0.20
N ASP A 216 6.74 8.19 -1.00
CA ASP A 216 6.06 8.62 -2.22
C ASP A 216 4.62 8.12 -2.24
N GLN A 217 4.37 6.92 -1.73
CA GLN A 217 3.03 6.38 -1.53
C GLN A 217 2.20 7.24 -0.57
N LEU A 218 2.79 7.69 0.54
CA LEU A 218 2.13 8.63 1.45
C LEU A 218 1.91 9.99 0.81
N ALA A 219 2.89 10.50 0.07
CA ALA A 219 2.78 11.77 -0.66
C ALA A 219 1.68 11.69 -1.73
N PHE A 220 1.55 10.56 -2.43
CA PHE A 220 0.44 10.28 -3.34
C PHE A 220 -0.91 10.39 -2.65
N LEU A 221 -1.01 9.91 -1.41
CA LEU A 221 -2.21 10.00 -0.57
C LEU A 221 -2.36 11.37 0.12
N GLY A 222 -1.51 12.35 -0.19
CA GLY A 222 -1.57 13.69 0.38
C GLY A 222 -0.93 13.82 1.77
N ILE A 223 -0.27 12.77 2.29
CA ILE A 223 0.44 12.78 3.56
C ILE A 223 1.95 12.80 3.27
N TYR A 224 2.67 13.86 3.58
CA TYR A 224 4.08 14.01 3.25
C TYR A 224 4.96 14.23 4.49
N ALA A 225 6.21 13.77 4.43
CA ALA A 225 7.15 13.92 5.55
C ALA A 225 7.64 15.36 5.72
N ARG A 226 7.93 16.04 4.60
CA ARG A 226 8.33 17.45 4.49
C ARG A 226 7.73 18.02 3.21
N PRO A 227 7.54 19.35 3.10
CA PRO A 227 7.23 19.96 1.81
C PRO A 227 8.25 19.54 0.76
N GLU A 228 7.78 19.12 -0.40
CA GLU A 228 8.65 18.93 -1.56
C GLU A 228 9.24 20.28 -1.94
N LEU A 229 10.43 20.26 -2.49
CA LEU A 229 11.07 21.42 -3.08
C LEU A 229 11.04 21.25 -4.59
N TYR A 230 10.58 22.28 -5.29
CA TYR A 230 10.52 22.32 -6.74
C TYR A 230 11.58 23.30 -7.21
N GLU A 231 12.57 22.81 -7.91
CA GLU A 231 13.70 23.61 -8.36
C GLU A 231 13.52 24.02 -9.82
N LEU A 232 13.62 25.32 -10.05
CA LEU A 232 13.47 25.93 -11.36
C LEU A 232 14.58 26.97 -11.58
N SER A 233 15.13 27.03 -12.79
CA SER A 233 16.13 28.02 -13.20
C SER A 233 15.81 28.55 -14.59
N GLY A 234 15.66 29.86 -14.73
CA GLY A 234 15.36 30.54 -15.99
C GLY A 234 14.69 31.89 -15.76
N ASP A 235 14.55 32.68 -16.80
CA ASP A 235 13.85 33.99 -16.77
C ASP A 235 12.33 33.79 -16.65
N CYS A 236 11.92 33.46 -15.45
CA CYS A 236 10.53 33.18 -15.10
C CYS A 236 10.09 34.05 -13.93
N ALA A 237 8.88 34.59 -13.99
CA ALA A 237 8.25 35.27 -12.88
C ALA A 237 7.03 34.49 -12.38
N ILE A 238 6.99 34.22 -11.08
CA ILE A 238 5.88 33.53 -10.40
C ILE A 238 5.04 34.58 -9.68
N CYS A 239 3.85 34.83 -10.20
CA CYS A 239 2.89 35.74 -9.62
C CYS A 239 2.15 35.07 -8.47
N LEU A 240 2.29 35.61 -7.28
CA LEU A 240 1.66 35.14 -6.05
C LEU A 240 0.51 36.07 -5.68
N LYS A 241 -0.42 35.61 -4.85
CA LYS A 241 -1.50 36.47 -4.28
C LYS A 241 -1.00 37.73 -3.60
N LYS A 242 0.24 37.75 -3.10
CA LYS A 242 0.82 38.85 -2.31
C LYS A 242 2.08 39.47 -2.92
N GLY A 243 2.39 39.18 -4.17
CA GLY A 243 3.58 39.73 -4.84
C GLY A 243 4.10 38.80 -5.92
N GLU A 244 5.31 39.09 -6.40
CA GLU A 244 5.95 38.38 -7.49
C GLU A 244 7.33 37.87 -7.07
N LEU A 245 7.67 36.68 -7.53
CA LEU A 245 8.98 36.08 -7.34
C LEU A 245 9.65 35.92 -8.71
N ARG A 246 10.78 36.59 -8.93
CA ARG A 246 11.56 36.52 -10.18
C ARG A 246 12.71 35.54 -10.01
N LEU A 247 12.76 34.50 -10.82
CA LEU A 247 13.79 33.47 -10.77
C LEU A 247 15.08 33.92 -11.45
N SER A 248 15.02 34.85 -12.39
CA SER A 248 16.20 35.40 -13.12
C SER A 248 17.27 35.98 -12.21
N ALA A 249 16.89 36.46 -11.00
CA ALA A 249 17.85 36.94 -10.02
C ALA A 249 18.81 35.86 -9.48
N ALA A 250 18.47 34.57 -9.63
CA ALA A 250 19.25 33.42 -9.14
C ALA A 250 19.90 32.59 -10.26
N GLU A 251 19.86 33.06 -11.50
CA GLU A 251 20.47 32.32 -12.62
C GLU A 251 22.00 32.24 -12.50
N PRO A 252 22.62 31.13 -12.95
CA PRO A 252 22.01 29.93 -13.52
C PRO A 252 21.52 28.93 -12.45
N TYR A 253 21.77 29.17 -11.17
CA TYR A 253 21.56 28.21 -10.08
C TYR A 253 20.09 27.90 -9.79
N GLY A 254 19.16 28.84 -10.10
CA GLY A 254 17.74 28.68 -9.85
C GLY A 254 17.31 28.85 -8.40
N LEU A 255 16.04 28.59 -8.15
CA LEU A 255 15.40 28.66 -6.83
C LEU A 255 14.63 27.37 -6.52
N ALA A 256 14.67 26.95 -5.26
CA ALA A 256 13.87 25.86 -4.74
C ALA A 256 12.59 26.40 -4.07
N LEU A 257 11.45 26.11 -4.65
CA LEU A 257 10.13 26.54 -4.17
C LEU A 257 9.48 25.44 -3.32
N PRO A 258 9.07 25.72 -2.09
CA PRO A 258 8.37 24.75 -1.30
C PRO A 258 6.99 24.44 -1.91
N SER A 259 6.60 23.15 -1.92
CA SER A 259 5.32 22.68 -2.47
C SER A 259 4.09 23.37 -1.87
N THR A 260 4.22 23.91 -0.66
CA THR A 260 3.17 24.69 0.00
C THR A 260 2.90 26.04 -0.71
N LEU A 261 3.85 26.55 -1.48
CA LEU A 261 3.69 27.80 -2.23
C LEU A 261 2.74 27.65 -3.42
N VAL A 262 2.55 26.43 -3.95
CA VAL A 262 1.76 26.18 -5.18
C VAL A 262 0.32 26.71 -5.08
N SER A 263 -0.29 26.68 -3.89
CA SER A 263 -1.63 27.22 -3.66
C SER A 263 -1.72 28.76 -3.69
N GLU A 264 -0.56 29.43 -3.55
CA GLU A 264 -0.47 30.89 -3.60
C GLU A 264 -0.13 31.41 -5.00
N ILE A 265 0.29 30.54 -5.93
CA ILE A 265 0.59 30.90 -7.31
C ILE A 265 -0.70 31.22 -8.04
N VAL A 266 -0.79 32.44 -8.56
CA VAL A 266 -1.91 32.92 -9.38
C VAL A 266 -1.60 32.69 -10.85
N ASP A 267 -0.38 33.09 -11.28
CA ASP A 267 0.07 32.99 -12.66
C ASP A 267 1.58 32.77 -12.76
N ILE A 268 2.07 32.38 -13.95
CA ILE A 268 3.50 32.20 -14.23
C ILE A 268 3.77 32.93 -15.56
N GLU A 269 4.76 33.80 -15.58
CA GLU A 269 5.18 34.53 -16.78
C GLU A 269 6.51 33.99 -17.32
N LEU A 270 6.52 33.60 -18.59
CA LEU A 270 7.66 33.04 -19.32
C LEU A 270 8.05 33.98 -20.50
N LYS A 271 8.49 35.21 -20.17
CA LYS A 271 8.63 36.27 -21.20
C LYS A 271 9.69 36.00 -22.26
N ASN A 272 10.85 35.45 -21.85
CA ASN A 272 11.99 35.23 -22.75
C ASN A 272 12.33 33.73 -22.86
N ILE A 273 11.39 32.86 -22.48
CA ILE A 273 11.60 31.39 -22.50
C ILE A 273 10.99 30.83 -23.80
N CYS A 274 11.80 30.11 -24.57
CA CYS A 274 11.36 29.38 -25.75
C CYS A 274 11.34 27.86 -25.55
N CYS A 275 12.00 27.38 -24.49
CA CYS A 275 12.08 25.93 -24.17
C CYS A 275 11.98 25.69 -22.66
N ILE A 276 11.25 24.64 -22.27
CA ILE A 276 11.27 24.11 -20.90
C ILE A 276 11.90 22.73 -20.93
N THR A 277 12.95 22.51 -20.14
CA THR A 277 13.63 21.22 -20.01
C THR A 277 13.44 20.65 -18.62
N PHE A 278 12.79 19.51 -18.55
CA PHE A 278 12.65 18.73 -17.31
C PHE A 278 13.77 17.70 -17.22
N ILE A 279 14.48 17.66 -16.10
CA ILE A 279 15.58 16.70 -15.85
C ILE A 279 15.25 15.90 -14.58
N GLU A 280 15.29 14.58 -14.69
CA GLU A 280 14.86 13.69 -13.61
C GLU A 280 15.93 13.56 -12.52
N ASN A 281 17.19 13.35 -12.90
CA ASN A 281 18.30 13.13 -11.97
C ASN A 281 18.86 14.46 -11.44
N LYS A 282 19.10 14.53 -10.13
CA LYS A 282 19.56 15.75 -9.48
C LYS A 282 20.98 16.16 -9.92
N THR A 283 21.88 15.21 -10.02
CA THR A 283 23.28 15.50 -10.44
C THR A 283 23.29 16.03 -11.87
N ASN A 284 22.58 15.37 -12.77
CA ASN A 284 22.48 15.84 -14.17
C ASN A 284 21.79 17.19 -14.29
N HIS A 285 20.77 17.46 -13.48
CA HIS A 285 20.13 18.76 -13.43
C HIS A 285 21.14 19.87 -13.04
N ASP A 286 21.91 19.65 -11.97
CA ASP A 286 22.84 20.65 -11.47
C ASP A 286 24.01 20.91 -12.45
N GLU A 287 24.55 19.83 -13.04
CA GLU A 287 25.58 19.96 -14.08
C GLU A 287 25.04 20.63 -15.35
N TYR A 288 23.84 20.29 -15.78
CA TYR A 288 23.19 20.89 -16.95
C TYR A 288 23.00 22.41 -16.77
N LEU A 289 22.61 22.86 -15.58
CA LEU A 289 22.47 24.29 -15.29
C LEU A 289 23.77 25.08 -15.51
N LEU A 290 24.92 24.48 -15.18
CA LEU A 290 26.21 25.13 -15.21
C LEU A 290 26.90 25.03 -16.59
N ALA A 291 26.68 23.90 -17.29
CA ALA A 291 27.43 23.59 -18.50
C ALA A 291 26.65 23.78 -19.81
N GLU A 292 25.34 23.54 -19.79
CA GLU A 292 24.56 23.41 -21.03
C GLU A 292 23.34 24.34 -21.14
N LYS A 293 22.78 24.80 -20.01
CA LYS A 293 21.56 25.62 -19.99
C LYS A 293 21.68 26.84 -20.91
N GLN A 294 20.68 27.04 -21.75
CA GLN A 294 20.61 28.20 -22.61
C GLN A 294 19.89 29.38 -21.92
N PRO A 295 20.20 30.66 -22.33
CA PRO A 295 19.55 31.83 -21.72
C PRO A 295 18.01 31.86 -21.86
N GLU A 296 17.48 31.33 -22.96
CA GLU A 296 16.03 31.31 -23.25
C GLU A 296 15.39 30.00 -22.81
N GLU A 297 15.98 29.31 -21.81
CA GLU A 297 15.53 28.03 -21.33
C GLU A 297 15.13 28.09 -19.85
N LEU A 298 13.97 27.52 -19.53
CA LEU A 298 13.56 27.20 -18.16
C LEU A 298 13.90 25.74 -17.88
N VAL A 299 14.84 25.50 -16.98
CA VAL A 299 15.20 24.16 -16.53
C VAL A 299 14.47 23.83 -15.23
N VAL A 300 13.83 22.68 -15.17
CA VAL A 300 13.02 22.21 -14.04
C VAL A 300 13.54 20.88 -13.56
N TYR A 301 13.91 20.79 -12.29
CA TYR A 301 14.18 19.51 -11.67
C TYR A 301 12.89 18.72 -11.53
N HIS A 302 12.76 17.63 -12.29
CA HIS A 302 11.57 16.79 -12.24
C HIS A 302 11.60 15.92 -10.97
N GLY A 303 12.71 15.24 -10.70
CA GLY A 303 12.89 14.33 -9.55
C GLY A 303 11.74 13.34 -9.42
N GLY A 304 11.98 12.09 -9.58
CA GLY A 304 11.06 10.98 -9.34
C GLY A 304 9.57 11.20 -9.66
N PHE A 305 8.71 10.72 -8.81
CA PHE A 305 7.25 10.67 -9.03
C PHE A 305 6.56 12.05 -9.13
N LEU A 306 5.57 12.13 -10.02
CA LEU A 306 4.71 13.31 -10.20
C LEU A 306 3.63 13.35 -9.10
N SER A 307 3.96 13.95 -7.94
CA SER A 307 3.00 14.11 -6.86
C SER A 307 1.83 15.03 -7.24
N PRO A 308 0.65 14.92 -6.59
CA PRO A 308 -0.49 15.77 -6.91
C PRO A 308 -0.22 17.29 -6.82
N ARG A 309 0.69 17.71 -5.93
CA ARG A 309 1.09 19.12 -5.84
C ARG A 309 2.06 19.53 -6.94
N LYS A 310 3.01 18.65 -7.28
CA LYS A 310 3.94 18.85 -8.40
C LYS A 310 3.15 18.94 -9.70
N LYS A 311 2.17 18.06 -9.89
CA LYS A 311 1.25 18.12 -11.04
C LYS A 311 0.53 19.46 -11.15
N LYS A 312 0.00 19.99 -10.04
CA LYS A 312 -0.64 21.33 -10.02
C LYS A 312 0.32 22.46 -10.42
N LEU A 313 1.59 22.40 -10.00
CA LEU A 313 2.60 23.36 -10.46
C LEU A 313 2.85 23.22 -11.96
N PHE A 314 2.99 21.99 -12.44
CA PHE A 314 3.25 21.73 -13.85
C PHE A 314 2.05 22.07 -14.74
N GLU A 315 0.82 21.89 -14.28
CA GLU A 315 -0.38 22.36 -14.96
C GLU A 315 -0.39 23.90 -15.12
N LYS A 316 0.11 24.66 -14.12
CA LYS A 316 0.28 26.10 -14.22
C LYS A 316 1.41 26.48 -15.18
N LEU A 317 2.51 25.74 -15.19
CA LEU A 317 3.59 25.92 -16.17
C LEU A 317 3.10 25.60 -17.59
N ALA A 318 2.30 24.56 -17.77
CA ALA A 318 1.73 24.21 -19.07
C ALA A 318 0.80 25.30 -19.60
N ALA A 319 -0.03 25.89 -18.73
CA ALA A 319 -0.87 27.01 -19.10
C ALA A 319 -0.06 28.24 -19.52
N ALA A 320 1.07 28.53 -18.85
CA ALA A 320 1.96 29.63 -19.19
C ALA A 320 2.76 29.38 -20.48
N ALA A 321 3.14 28.12 -20.74
CA ALA A 321 3.92 27.72 -21.92
C ALA A 321 3.09 27.76 -23.21
N GLY A 322 1.79 27.50 -23.16
CA GLY A 322 0.96 27.34 -24.34
C GLY A 322 1.34 26.11 -25.18
N GLU A 323 0.79 26.05 -26.40
CA GLU A 323 0.94 24.85 -27.26
C GLU A 323 2.21 24.87 -28.13
N THR A 324 2.83 26.04 -28.33
CA THR A 324 3.95 26.23 -29.28
C THR A 324 5.33 26.17 -28.63
N MET A 325 5.40 26.20 -27.31
CA MET A 325 6.66 26.15 -26.59
C MET A 325 7.28 24.74 -26.68
N GLN A 326 8.58 24.66 -26.92
CA GLN A 326 9.29 23.39 -26.89
C GLN A 326 9.40 22.89 -25.45
N ILE A 327 8.99 21.64 -25.23
CA ILE A 327 9.06 21.00 -23.89
C ILE A 327 9.87 19.73 -24.02
N ARG A 328 10.93 19.59 -23.21
CA ARG A 328 11.84 18.44 -23.25
C ARG A 328 11.87 17.74 -21.91
N PHE A 329 12.08 16.42 -21.96
CA PHE A 329 12.26 15.61 -20.75
C PHE A 329 13.46 14.68 -20.91
N TRP A 330 14.32 14.69 -19.91
CA TRP A 330 15.48 13.80 -19.82
C TRP A 330 15.42 12.99 -18.53
N ALA A 331 15.45 11.65 -18.68
CA ALA A 331 15.50 10.67 -17.59
C ALA A 331 16.40 9.50 -18.01
N ASP A 332 16.55 8.53 -17.12
CA ASP A 332 17.19 7.25 -17.42
C ASP A 332 16.54 6.57 -18.62
N ILE A 333 17.34 5.88 -19.43
CA ILE A 333 16.81 5.09 -20.54
C ILE A 333 16.46 3.71 -19.99
N ASP A 334 15.32 3.66 -19.31
CA ASP A 334 14.76 2.44 -18.72
C ASP A 334 13.23 2.54 -18.62
N LEU A 335 12.59 1.46 -18.15
CA LEU A 335 11.13 1.42 -18.00
C LEU A 335 10.60 2.52 -17.05
N GLY A 336 11.35 2.88 -16.02
CA GLY A 336 10.98 3.95 -15.08
C GLY A 336 10.96 5.31 -15.77
N GLY A 337 12.01 5.64 -16.53
CA GLY A 337 12.11 6.88 -17.30
C GLY A 337 11.01 6.99 -18.36
N PHE A 338 10.68 5.88 -19.06
CA PHE A 338 9.58 5.87 -20.04
C PHE A 338 8.22 6.14 -19.39
N CYS A 339 7.93 5.52 -18.25
CA CYS A 339 6.70 5.78 -17.49
C CYS A 339 6.64 7.22 -16.99
N MET A 340 7.76 7.79 -16.51
CA MET A 340 7.80 9.18 -16.06
C MET A 340 7.55 10.16 -17.21
N PHE A 341 8.13 9.91 -18.37
CA PHE A 341 7.86 10.69 -19.59
C PHE A 341 6.37 10.67 -19.94
N GLU A 342 5.77 9.50 -20.06
CA GLU A 342 4.35 9.34 -20.41
C GLU A 342 3.42 10.00 -19.38
N ASN A 343 3.75 9.91 -18.09
CA ASN A 343 3.01 10.61 -17.04
C ASN A 343 3.11 12.13 -17.19
N LEU A 344 4.30 12.67 -17.49
CA LEU A 344 4.49 14.10 -17.70
C LEU A 344 3.80 14.55 -19.00
N GLN A 345 3.77 13.70 -20.04
CA GLN A 345 3.08 13.98 -21.30
C GLN A 345 1.57 14.19 -21.12
N THR A 346 0.96 13.64 -20.06
CA THR A 346 -0.44 13.95 -19.72
C THR A 346 -0.67 15.41 -19.34
N VAL A 347 0.39 16.12 -18.94
CA VAL A 347 0.36 17.55 -18.59
C VAL A 347 0.86 18.41 -19.76
N PHE A 348 1.85 17.92 -20.49
CA PHE A 348 2.47 18.59 -21.65
C PHE A 348 2.34 17.70 -22.89
N PRO A 349 1.24 17.75 -23.64
CA PRO A 349 1.04 16.87 -24.81
C PRO A 349 2.15 16.96 -25.88
N GLN A 350 2.83 18.12 -25.99
CA GLN A 350 3.95 18.37 -26.90
C GLN A 350 5.31 17.96 -26.35
N LEU A 351 5.37 17.19 -25.25
CA LEU A 351 6.61 16.75 -24.63
C LEU A 351 7.45 15.88 -25.55
N GLU A 352 8.74 16.21 -25.68
CA GLU A 352 9.72 15.50 -26.48
C GLU A 352 10.78 14.82 -25.57
N PRO A 353 11.21 13.60 -25.87
CA PRO A 353 12.32 12.97 -25.16
C PRO A 353 13.64 13.64 -25.55
N MET A 354 14.50 13.87 -24.54
CA MET A 354 15.84 14.39 -24.72
C MET A 354 16.83 13.32 -24.26
N ARG A 355 17.75 12.90 -25.13
CA ARG A 355 18.78 11.88 -24.84
C ARG A 355 18.22 10.54 -24.33
N MET A 356 17.00 10.16 -24.79
CA MET A 356 16.36 8.90 -24.40
C MET A 356 16.17 7.93 -25.59
N GLU A 357 16.76 8.22 -26.74
CA GLU A 357 16.65 7.44 -27.96
C GLU A 357 17.57 6.21 -27.94
N GLY A 358 17.26 5.20 -28.73
CA GLY A 358 18.01 3.92 -28.81
C GLY A 358 19.48 4.08 -29.22
N ARG A 359 19.82 5.14 -30.00
CA ARG A 359 21.20 5.47 -30.35
C ARG A 359 22.11 5.67 -29.12
N PHE A 360 21.58 6.20 -28.02
CA PHE A 360 22.35 6.38 -26.79
C PHE A 360 22.54 5.07 -26.04
N VAL A 361 21.57 4.15 -26.09
CA VAL A 361 21.78 2.79 -25.58
C VAL A 361 22.90 2.10 -26.38
N GLU A 362 22.91 2.23 -27.70
CA GLU A 362 23.96 1.68 -28.55
C GLU A 362 25.34 2.31 -28.28
N GLN A 363 25.38 3.62 -28.06
CA GLN A 363 26.62 4.33 -27.77
C GLN A 363 27.20 3.95 -26.41
N TYR A 364 26.37 3.88 -25.38
CA TYR A 364 26.80 3.72 -24.00
C TYR A 364 26.61 2.32 -23.41
N HIS A 365 26.24 1.30 -24.21
CA HIS A 365 25.93 -0.05 -23.70
C HIS A 365 27.06 -0.68 -22.87
N LYS A 366 28.33 -0.31 -23.10
CA LYS A 366 29.48 -0.83 -22.35
C LYS A 366 29.50 -0.34 -20.90
N ASN A 367 28.99 0.88 -20.66
CA ASN A 367 28.90 1.52 -19.35
C ASN A 367 27.49 1.34 -18.75
N GLY A 368 26.56 0.70 -19.48
CA GLY A 368 25.19 0.50 -19.05
C GLY A 368 25.02 -0.48 -17.91
N LEU A 369 23.96 -0.29 -17.13
CA LEU A 369 23.58 -1.15 -16.02
C LEU A 369 22.96 -2.46 -16.54
N LYS A 370 23.61 -3.59 -16.26
CA LYS A 370 23.08 -4.92 -16.63
C LYS A 370 21.78 -5.21 -15.90
N ARG A 371 20.77 -5.65 -16.66
CA ARG A 371 19.45 -5.97 -16.11
C ARG A 371 19.23 -7.49 -16.01
N PRO A 372 18.57 -7.96 -14.95
CA PRO A 372 18.23 -9.37 -14.81
C PRO A 372 17.21 -9.80 -15.86
N GLU A 373 17.20 -11.10 -16.20
CA GLU A 373 16.32 -11.69 -17.21
C GLU A 373 14.83 -11.39 -16.97
N GLN A 374 14.41 -11.37 -15.70
CA GLN A 374 13.04 -11.05 -15.33
C GLN A 374 12.63 -9.62 -15.72
N TYR A 375 13.54 -8.65 -15.61
CA TYR A 375 13.32 -7.28 -16.06
C TYR A 375 13.18 -7.21 -17.57
N LEU A 376 14.10 -7.86 -18.31
CA LEU A 376 14.09 -7.90 -19.78
C LEU A 376 12.81 -8.58 -20.31
N LYS A 377 12.36 -9.64 -19.64
CA LYS A 377 11.09 -10.30 -19.96
C LYS A 377 9.91 -9.34 -19.80
N LYS A 378 9.83 -8.63 -18.68
CA LYS A 378 8.79 -7.62 -18.46
C LYS A 378 8.82 -6.54 -19.53
N LEU A 379 10.00 -6.00 -19.85
CA LEU A 379 10.16 -4.96 -20.87
C LEU A 379 9.70 -5.45 -22.25
N LYS A 380 9.98 -6.71 -22.60
CA LYS A 380 9.50 -7.35 -23.83
C LYS A 380 7.97 -7.52 -23.84
N GLU A 381 7.38 -7.85 -22.70
CA GLU A 381 5.92 -7.94 -22.56
C GLU A 381 5.25 -6.56 -22.74
N GLU A 382 5.81 -5.49 -22.15
CA GLU A 382 5.35 -4.11 -22.34
C GLU A 382 5.38 -3.70 -23.81
N ARG A 383 6.52 -3.95 -24.48
CA ARG A 383 6.68 -3.68 -25.91
C ARG A 383 5.68 -4.45 -26.79
N ASN A 384 5.48 -5.74 -26.53
CA ASN A 384 4.54 -6.56 -27.28
C ASN A 384 3.07 -6.16 -27.05
N ALA A 385 2.78 -5.59 -25.90
CA ALA A 385 1.47 -5.02 -25.57
C ALA A 385 1.22 -3.64 -26.23
N GLY A 386 2.18 -3.11 -27.01
CA GLY A 386 2.07 -1.82 -27.67
C GLY A 386 2.16 -0.63 -26.72
N ARG A 387 2.80 -0.80 -25.54
CA ARG A 387 3.09 0.28 -24.61
C ARG A 387 4.43 0.93 -24.94
N HIS A 388 4.64 2.15 -24.47
CA HIS A 388 5.88 2.92 -24.67
C HIS A 388 6.26 3.08 -26.14
N THR A 389 5.27 3.38 -26.99
CA THR A 389 5.43 3.40 -28.45
C THR A 389 6.49 4.37 -28.95
N LEU A 390 6.70 5.47 -28.23
CA LEU A 390 7.72 6.46 -28.55
C LEU A 390 9.15 5.93 -28.33
N PHE A 391 9.32 4.94 -27.45
CA PHE A 391 10.59 4.40 -27.02
C PHE A 391 10.89 3.00 -27.58
N VAL A 392 10.18 2.56 -28.61
CA VAL A 392 10.34 1.21 -29.20
C VAL A 392 11.80 0.95 -29.61
N ASP A 393 12.47 1.92 -30.26
CA ASP A 393 13.87 1.80 -30.63
C ASP A 393 14.79 1.64 -29.41
N ALA A 394 14.61 2.44 -28.37
CA ALA A 394 15.37 2.34 -27.13
C ALA A 394 15.14 0.97 -26.44
N ILE A 395 13.88 0.51 -26.40
CA ILE A 395 13.53 -0.80 -25.83
C ILE A 395 14.21 -1.94 -26.61
N ASP A 396 14.20 -1.90 -27.93
CA ASP A 396 14.83 -2.91 -28.77
C ASP A 396 16.35 -2.98 -28.52
N LYS A 397 17.01 -1.82 -28.35
CA LYS A 397 18.43 -1.76 -28.01
C LYS A 397 18.70 -2.26 -26.57
N ILE A 398 17.86 -1.93 -25.60
CA ILE A 398 17.95 -2.50 -24.24
C ILE A 398 17.84 -4.01 -24.27
N LEU A 399 16.88 -4.56 -25.02
CA LEU A 399 16.70 -6.01 -25.14
C LEU A 399 17.88 -6.67 -25.88
N GLN A 400 18.48 -5.99 -26.86
CA GLN A 400 19.64 -6.47 -27.60
C GLN A 400 20.90 -6.56 -26.73
N TYR A 401 21.20 -5.54 -25.94
CA TYR A 401 22.42 -5.44 -25.13
C TYR A 401 22.26 -5.94 -23.70
N GLY A 402 21.01 -6.09 -23.21
CA GLY A 402 20.71 -6.52 -21.84
C GLY A 402 21.01 -5.44 -20.77
N VAL A 403 21.11 -4.16 -21.18
CA VAL A 403 21.49 -3.03 -20.33
C VAL A 403 20.52 -1.87 -20.45
N THR A 404 20.43 -1.06 -19.40
CA THR A 404 19.78 0.27 -19.40
C THR A 404 20.84 1.33 -19.17
N ILE A 405 20.55 2.58 -19.50
CA ILE A 405 21.49 3.68 -19.38
C ILE A 405 20.97 4.65 -18.31
N GLU A 406 21.78 4.87 -17.30
CA GLU A 406 21.50 5.88 -16.27
C GLU A 406 21.95 7.26 -16.75
N GLN A 407 21.27 8.32 -16.31
CA GLN A 407 21.54 9.69 -16.76
C GLN A 407 22.98 10.11 -16.47
N GLU A 408 23.56 9.65 -15.36
CA GLU A 408 24.95 9.97 -14.97
C GLU A 408 25.97 9.50 -16.00
N THR A 409 25.67 8.50 -16.83
CA THR A 409 26.53 8.05 -17.92
C THR A 409 26.83 9.18 -18.92
N PHE A 410 26.03 10.21 -18.98
CA PHE A 410 26.24 11.36 -19.87
C PHE A 410 27.16 12.45 -19.29
N LEU A 411 27.59 12.28 -18.04
CA LEU A 411 28.52 13.19 -17.36
C LEU A 411 29.99 12.76 -17.51
N GLU A 412 30.23 11.58 -18.09
CA GLU A 412 31.56 11.08 -18.42
C GLU A 412 31.96 11.62 -19.81
#